data_0d0f120717f427d3153a0e28f303d5b2
#
_entry.id   0d0f120717f427d3153a0e28f303d5b2
#
_cell.length_a   1.000
_cell.length_b   1.000
_cell.length_c   1.000
_cell.angle_alpha   90.00
_cell.angle_beta   90.00
_cell.angle_gamma   90.00
#
_symmetry.space_group_name_H-M   'P 1'
#
loop_
_entity.id
_entity.type
_entity.pdbx_description
1 polymer ?
#
loop_
_entity_poly.entity_id
_entity_poly.type
_entity_poly.pdbx_seq_one_letter_code
_entity_poly.pdbx_strand_id
1 'polypeptide(L)'
;EQPGEIAIMIRYQDKASVFRGVIPLGVPVEGTPAESNFIDKFIFAKLKKVGMPPSEVSDDSTFLRRVTLDIVGRLPTVREAELFLKNNSTNKRAALVDRLISTEEYAEFFANKWSSLLRNKRSNGAQLRTTMAFYDWIKESFYKNKPYDKFVREILAASGDMKQSPPTAWFKQVNTQQAQMEDASQLFLGTRLQCAQCHHHPYEKWSQSDYYRFMAFFSRVGKANAGRPGEDMVFHRAGIAQVTNKKTNKPVKPAGLGSKELVISAVDDPRHLLVDWMKTDENRLFSKTLVNRYWKHFFGRGLVDPEDDFRSTNPATHPKLLNALADYFE
;
A
#
# COMPACT_ATOMS: atom_id res chain seq x y z
N GLU A 1 -22.07 -16.83 -23.19
CA GLU A 1 -20.90 -15.99 -22.81
C GLU A 1 -21.40 -14.83 -21.98
N GLN A 2 -20.73 -14.58 -20.82
CA GLN A 2 -21.11 -13.45 -19.97
C GLN A 2 -20.26 -12.24 -20.36
N PRO A 3 -20.84 -11.03 -20.44
CA PRO A 3 -20.10 -9.79 -20.67
C PRO A 3 -19.07 -9.54 -19.56
N GLY A 4 -17.93 -8.97 -19.90
CA GLY A 4 -16.89 -8.64 -18.93
C GLY A 4 -15.49 -8.66 -19.52
N GLU A 5 -14.51 -8.63 -18.63
CA GLU A 5 -13.10 -8.81 -18.96
C GLU A 5 -12.60 -10.17 -18.49
N ILE A 6 -11.78 -10.78 -19.30
CA ILE A 6 -11.08 -12.01 -18.98
C ILE A 6 -9.57 -11.79 -19.05
N ALA A 7 -8.85 -12.44 -18.17
CA ALA A 7 -7.39 -12.53 -18.21
C ALA A 7 -7.02 -14.01 -18.21
N ILE A 8 -6.43 -14.48 -19.31
CA ILE A 8 -6.02 -15.88 -19.47
C ILE A 8 -4.52 -15.94 -19.34
N MET A 9 -4.04 -16.62 -18.31
CA MET A 9 -2.61 -16.86 -18.13
C MET A 9 -2.13 -17.91 -19.14
N ILE A 10 -1.06 -17.57 -19.83
CA ILE A 10 -0.33 -18.46 -20.74
C ILE A 10 1.04 -18.69 -20.14
N ARG A 11 1.39 -19.95 -19.91
CA ARG A 11 2.71 -20.33 -19.40
C ARG A 11 3.42 -21.25 -20.38
N TYR A 12 4.68 -20.90 -20.65
CA TYR A 12 5.56 -21.73 -21.43
C TYR A 12 6.95 -21.73 -20.79
N GLN A 13 7.42 -22.89 -20.39
CA GLN A 13 8.66 -23.09 -19.62
C GLN A 13 8.65 -22.23 -18.32
N ASP A 14 9.60 -21.31 -18.15
CA ASP A 14 9.76 -20.40 -17.02
C ASP A 14 9.09 -19.01 -17.21
N LYS A 15 8.45 -18.81 -18.37
CA LYS A 15 7.81 -17.54 -18.71
C LYS A 15 6.29 -17.62 -18.57
N ALA A 16 5.72 -16.56 -18.00
CA ALA A 16 4.28 -16.37 -17.92
C ALA A 16 3.88 -15.08 -18.66
N SER A 17 2.79 -15.13 -19.39
CA SER A 17 2.16 -13.98 -20.04
C SER A 17 0.66 -14.03 -19.84
N VAL A 18 -0.02 -12.91 -20.07
CA VAL A 18 -1.47 -12.83 -19.91
C VAL A 18 -2.11 -12.30 -21.19
N PHE A 19 -3.00 -13.09 -21.76
CA PHE A 19 -3.93 -12.61 -22.78
C PHE A 19 -5.12 -11.93 -22.09
N ARG A 20 -5.51 -10.76 -22.58
CA ARG A 20 -6.67 -10.01 -22.08
C ARG A 20 -7.73 -9.91 -23.17
N GLY A 21 -8.90 -10.42 -22.88
CA GLY A 21 -10.08 -10.32 -23.72
C GLY A 21 -11.16 -9.44 -23.08
N VAL A 22 -11.97 -8.81 -23.91
CA VAL A 22 -13.16 -8.05 -23.49
C VAL A 22 -14.34 -8.57 -24.26
N ILE A 23 -15.38 -8.97 -23.55
CA ILE A 23 -16.69 -9.31 -24.11
C ILE A 23 -17.63 -8.16 -23.76
N PRO A 24 -17.96 -7.27 -24.71
CA PRO A 24 -18.83 -6.13 -24.42
C PRO A 24 -20.26 -6.60 -24.12
N LEU A 25 -20.97 -5.83 -23.29
CA LEU A 25 -22.39 -6.04 -23.00
C LEU A 25 -23.27 -5.82 -24.26
N GLY A 26 -22.72 -5.06 -25.22
CA GLY A 26 -23.41 -4.81 -26.50
C GLY A 26 -24.46 -3.69 -26.44
N VAL A 27 -24.53 -2.97 -25.31
CA VAL A 27 -25.39 -1.79 -25.19
C VAL A 27 -24.66 -0.57 -25.74
N PRO A 28 -25.25 0.20 -26.67
CA PRO A 28 -24.66 1.46 -27.12
C PRO A 28 -24.56 2.44 -25.96
N VAL A 29 -23.39 3.07 -25.81
CA VAL A 29 -23.19 4.17 -24.86
C VAL A 29 -23.22 5.46 -25.68
N GLU A 30 -24.40 6.07 -25.76
CA GLU A 30 -24.64 7.26 -26.59
C GLU A 30 -24.09 8.55 -25.99
N GLY A 31 -23.79 8.57 -24.70
CA GLY A 31 -23.20 9.71 -24.01
C GLY A 31 -22.56 9.32 -22.68
N THR A 32 -21.68 10.17 -22.22
CA THR A 32 -21.11 10.09 -20.87
C THR A 32 -21.33 11.44 -20.17
N PRO A 33 -21.45 11.47 -18.85
CA PRO A 33 -21.43 12.72 -18.10
C PRO A 33 -20.18 13.54 -18.45
N ALA A 34 -20.21 14.85 -18.18
CA ALA A 34 -19.02 15.68 -18.29
C ALA A 34 -17.93 15.16 -17.33
N GLU A 35 -16.70 15.11 -17.82
CA GLU A 35 -15.56 14.72 -17.00
C GLU A 35 -15.33 15.77 -15.90
N SER A 36 -15.38 15.36 -14.64
CA SER A 36 -15.11 16.21 -13.48
C SER A 36 -13.62 16.24 -13.14
N ASN A 37 -12.90 15.18 -13.49
CA ASN A 37 -11.45 15.06 -13.26
C ASN A 37 -10.84 14.02 -14.21
N PHE A 38 -9.51 13.85 -14.14
CA PHE A 38 -8.79 12.93 -15.04
C PHE A 38 -9.20 11.46 -14.88
N ILE A 39 -9.77 11.04 -13.73
CA ILE A 39 -10.21 9.66 -13.50
C ILE A 39 -11.36 9.31 -14.45
N ASP A 40 -12.30 10.24 -14.64
CA ASP A 40 -13.49 10.05 -15.45
C ASP A 40 -13.14 9.70 -16.89
N LYS A 41 -12.10 10.33 -17.44
CA LYS A 41 -11.60 10.04 -18.79
C LYS A 41 -11.28 8.54 -18.98
N PHE A 42 -10.62 7.92 -18.02
CA PHE A 42 -10.25 6.51 -18.11
C PHE A 42 -11.45 5.59 -17.85
N ILE A 43 -12.31 5.96 -16.90
CA ILE A 43 -13.50 5.19 -16.54
C ILE A 43 -14.50 5.22 -17.69
N PHE A 44 -14.82 6.39 -18.24
CA PHE A 44 -15.78 6.51 -19.32
C PHE A 44 -15.29 5.85 -20.62
N ALA A 45 -14.00 5.97 -20.94
CA ALA A 45 -13.41 5.24 -22.05
C ALA A 45 -13.57 3.71 -21.91
N LYS A 46 -13.42 3.19 -20.68
CA LYS A 46 -13.61 1.78 -20.39
C LYS A 46 -15.09 1.37 -20.50
N LEU A 47 -15.99 2.14 -19.87
CA LEU A 47 -17.43 1.89 -19.92
C LEU A 47 -17.93 1.86 -21.36
N LYS A 48 -17.50 2.80 -22.19
CA LYS A 48 -17.79 2.82 -23.62
C LYS A 48 -17.29 1.56 -24.33
N LYS A 49 -16.06 1.13 -24.03
CA LYS A 49 -15.45 -0.08 -24.62
C LYS A 49 -16.22 -1.35 -24.27
N VAL A 50 -16.72 -1.46 -23.03
CA VAL A 50 -17.47 -2.64 -22.58
C VAL A 50 -18.97 -2.55 -22.88
N GLY A 51 -19.43 -1.45 -23.47
CA GLY A 51 -20.86 -1.23 -23.78
C GLY A 51 -21.72 -1.10 -22.54
N MET A 52 -21.21 -0.46 -21.49
CA MET A 52 -21.90 -0.26 -20.20
C MET A 52 -22.13 1.22 -19.97
N PRO A 53 -23.37 1.72 -19.99
CA PRO A 53 -23.65 3.11 -19.69
C PRO A 53 -23.31 3.43 -18.23
N PRO A 54 -22.75 4.62 -17.93
CA PRO A 54 -22.53 5.06 -16.56
C PRO A 54 -23.87 5.26 -15.84
N SER A 55 -23.87 5.06 -14.52
CA SER A 55 -25.00 5.43 -13.67
C SER A 55 -25.13 6.93 -13.59
N GLU A 56 -26.30 7.42 -13.22
CA GLU A 56 -26.50 8.82 -12.86
C GLU A 56 -25.65 9.22 -11.65
N VAL A 57 -25.36 10.53 -11.55
CA VAL A 57 -24.65 11.07 -10.40
C VAL A 57 -25.54 10.95 -9.16
N SER A 58 -24.97 10.45 -8.06
CA SER A 58 -25.68 10.27 -6.81
C SER A 58 -26.26 11.58 -6.31
N ASP A 59 -27.45 11.54 -5.69
CA ASP A 59 -28.02 12.69 -5.00
C ASP A 59 -27.17 13.14 -3.80
N ASP A 60 -27.50 14.28 -3.23
CA ASP A 60 -26.74 14.87 -2.13
C ASP A 60 -26.83 14.07 -0.82
N SER A 61 -27.92 13.38 -0.58
CA SER A 61 -28.10 12.57 0.63
C SER A 61 -27.23 11.31 0.57
N THR A 62 -27.23 10.66 -0.56
CA THR A 62 -26.38 9.50 -0.86
C THR A 62 -24.89 9.90 -0.84
N PHE A 63 -24.54 11.02 -1.45
CA PHE A 63 -23.17 11.54 -1.43
C PHE A 63 -22.71 11.84 0.01
N LEU A 64 -23.48 12.59 0.78
CA LEU A 64 -23.15 12.93 2.16
C LEU A 64 -22.92 11.66 3.01
N ARG A 65 -23.82 10.70 2.92
CA ARG A 65 -23.71 9.45 3.65
C ARG A 65 -22.44 8.69 3.29
N ARG A 66 -22.17 8.51 2.00
CA ARG A 66 -21.00 7.77 1.51
C ARG A 66 -19.70 8.46 1.89
N VAL A 67 -19.56 9.74 1.59
CA VAL A 67 -18.31 10.47 1.85
C VAL A 67 -17.98 10.53 3.35
N THR A 68 -18.98 10.66 4.23
CA THR A 68 -18.75 10.66 5.68
C THR A 68 -18.31 9.27 6.16
N LEU A 69 -18.92 8.19 5.68
CA LEU A 69 -18.48 6.83 5.98
C LEU A 69 -17.06 6.55 5.47
N ASP A 70 -16.76 6.97 4.25
CA ASP A 70 -15.50 6.63 3.59
C ASP A 70 -14.31 7.42 4.17
N ILE A 71 -14.54 8.66 4.64
CA ILE A 71 -13.48 9.53 5.16
C ILE A 71 -13.31 9.46 6.67
N VAL A 72 -14.40 9.40 7.44
CA VAL A 72 -14.33 9.43 8.91
C VAL A 72 -14.94 8.21 9.59
N GLY A 73 -15.47 7.24 8.83
CA GLY A 73 -15.92 5.95 9.36
C GLY A 73 -17.23 5.95 10.14
N ARG A 74 -18.01 7.05 10.10
CA ARG A 74 -19.31 7.17 10.77
C ARG A 74 -20.40 7.71 9.85
N LEU A 75 -21.63 7.61 10.27
CA LEU A 75 -22.75 8.29 9.62
C LEU A 75 -22.70 9.81 9.90
N PRO A 76 -23.22 10.65 9.00
CA PRO A 76 -23.42 12.06 9.30
C PRO A 76 -24.43 12.21 10.46
N THR A 77 -24.23 13.21 11.31
CA THR A 77 -25.21 13.61 12.32
C THR A 77 -26.41 14.29 11.67
N VAL A 78 -27.54 14.35 12.38
CA VAL A 78 -28.74 15.03 11.89
C VAL A 78 -28.42 16.49 11.51
N ARG A 79 -27.65 17.19 12.37
CA ARG A 79 -27.25 18.57 12.12
C ARG A 79 -26.37 18.72 10.87
N GLU A 80 -25.42 17.81 10.66
CA GLU A 80 -24.58 17.81 9.45
C GLU A 80 -25.44 17.60 8.19
N ALA A 81 -26.40 16.67 8.27
CA ALA A 81 -27.32 16.40 7.17
C ALA A 81 -28.19 17.63 6.83
N GLU A 82 -28.80 18.25 7.82
CA GLU A 82 -29.61 19.45 7.63
C GLU A 82 -28.82 20.62 7.02
N LEU A 83 -27.61 20.88 7.54
CA LEU A 83 -26.75 21.96 7.04
C LEU A 83 -26.30 21.70 5.61
N PHE A 84 -25.91 20.46 5.29
CA PHE A 84 -25.44 20.10 3.95
C PHE A 84 -26.57 20.13 2.92
N LEU A 85 -27.75 19.59 3.24
CA LEU A 85 -28.88 19.53 2.31
C LEU A 85 -29.50 20.90 2.06
N LYS A 86 -29.51 21.79 3.07
CA LYS A 86 -29.98 23.20 2.91
C LYS A 86 -28.98 24.11 2.20
N ASN A 87 -27.74 23.68 2.05
CA ASN A 87 -26.69 24.46 1.39
C ASN A 87 -26.86 24.40 -0.13
N ASN A 88 -27.08 25.52 -0.78
CA ASN A 88 -27.26 25.65 -2.23
C ASN A 88 -25.95 25.98 -2.99
N SER A 89 -24.79 25.98 -2.29
CA SER A 89 -23.50 26.25 -2.93
C SER A 89 -23.16 25.15 -3.93
N THR A 90 -22.69 25.53 -5.11
CA THR A 90 -22.22 24.60 -6.14
C THR A 90 -20.96 23.82 -5.71
N ASN A 91 -20.18 24.36 -4.78
CA ASN A 91 -18.95 23.75 -4.25
C ASN A 91 -19.16 22.97 -2.94
N LYS A 92 -20.39 22.75 -2.49
CA LYS A 92 -20.66 22.13 -1.17
C LYS A 92 -20.07 20.74 -1.01
N ARG A 93 -20.01 19.94 -2.08
CA ARG A 93 -19.45 18.57 -2.05
C ARG A 93 -17.95 18.60 -1.84
N ALA A 94 -17.20 19.41 -2.57
CA ALA A 94 -15.76 19.57 -2.38
C ALA A 94 -15.43 20.15 -1.00
N ALA A 95 -16.14 21.22 -0.58
CA ALA A 95 -15.96 21.81 0.74
C ALA A 95 -16.24 20.82 1.89
N LEU A 96 -17.18 19.89 1.70
CA LEU A 96 -17.42 18.82 2.67
C LEU A 96 -16.23 17.86 2.75
N VAL A 97 -15.68 17.44 1.62
CA VAL A 97 -14.49 16.58 1.58
C VAL A 97 -13.32 17.24 2.29
N ASP A 98 -13.01 18.50 1.92
CA ASP A 98 -11.89 19.26 2.53
C ASP A 98 -12.05 19.38 4.04
N ARG A 99 -13.27 19.63 4.51
CA ARG A 99 -13.59 19.68 5.93
C ARG A 99 -13.35 18.34 6.62
N LEU A 100 -13.84 17.24 6.04
CA LEU A 100 -13.75 15.90 6.66
C LEU A 100 -12.30 15.43 6.76
N ILE A 101 -11.48 15.61 5.73
CA ILE A 101 -10.07 15.20 5.76
C ILE A 101 -9.21 16.02 6.73
N SER A 102 -9.69 17.19 7.16
CA SER A 102 -9.01 18.06 8.13
C SER A 102 -9.39 17.76 9.59
N THR A 103 -10.22 16.74 9.84
CA THR A 103 -10.69 16.40 11.19
C THR A 103 -9.79 15.40 11.89
N GLU A 104 -9.84 15.39 13.22
CA GLU A 104 -9.21 14.35 14.03
C GLU A 104 -9.88 12.98 13.78
N GLU A 105 -11.18 12.94 13.52
CA GLU A 105 -11.92 11.71 13.19
C GLU A 105 -11.35 11.01 11.95
N TYR A 106 -10.95 11.77 10.93
CA TYR A 106 -10.22 11.25 9.76
C TYR A 106 -8.93 10.55 10.19
N ALA A 107 -8.12 11.22 10.99
CA ALA A 107 -6.86 10.67 11.46
C ALA A 107 -7.05 9.41 12.29
N GLU A 108 -8.05 9.37 13.17
CA GLU A 108 -8.41 8.19 13.96
C GLU A 108 -8.88 7.02 13.11
N PHE A 109 -9.76 7.29 12.15
CA PHE A 109 -10.29 6.26 11.26
C PHE A 109 -9.20 5.60 10.43
N PHE A 110 -8.32 6.40 9.82
CA PHE A 110 -7.21 5.86 9.04
C PHE A 110 -6.10 5.28 9.92
N ALA A 111 -5.88 5.80 11.12
CA ALA A 111 -4.96 5.18 12.08
C ALA A 111 -5.42 3.77 12.48
N ASN A 112 -6.72 3.54 12.68
CA ASN A 112 -7.27 2.21 12.94
C ASN A 112 -7.01 1.25 11.78
N LYS A 113 -7.25 1.69 10.53
CA LYS A 113 -6.98 0.89 9.33
C LYS A 113 -5.50 0.54 9.19
N TRP A 114 -4.62 1.54 9.32
CA TRP A 114 -3.17 1.34 9.21
C TRP A 114 -2.58 0.56 10.38
N SER A 115 -3.12 0.69 11.58
CA SER A 115 -2.77 -0.16 12.72
C SER A 115 -3.00 -1.64 12.39
N SER A 116 -4.10 -1.97 11.74
CA SER A 116 -4.37 -3.34 11.29
C SER A 116 -3.36 -3.79 10.23
N LEU A 117 -3.10 -2.97 9.22
CA LEU A 117 -2.13 -3.25 8.16
C LEU A 117 -0.71 -3.44 8.70
N LEU A 118 -0.28 -2.57 9.61
CA LEU A 118 1.04 -2.60 10.27
C LEU A 118 1.10 -3.61 11.42
N ARG A 119 0.10 -4.48 11.56
CA ARG A 119 0.04 -5.52 12.58
C ARG A 119 0.18 -4.98 14.01
N ASN A 120 -0.25 -3.72 14.25
CA ASN A 120 -0.18 -3.10 15.57
C ASN A 120 -1.21 -3.72 16.51
N LYS A 121 -0.90 -4.89 17.03
CA LYS A 121 -1.74 -5.65 17.95
C LYS A 121 -0.98 -6.01 19.21
N ARG A 122 -1.73 -6.18 20.28
CA ARG A 122 -1.21 -6.60 21.58
C ARG A 122 -1.30 -8.12 21.71
N SER A 123 -0.17 -8.77 22.01
CA SER A 123 -0.13 -10.20 22.32
C SER A 123 -0.29 -10.49 23.81
N ASN A 124 0.09 -9.52 24.69
CA ASN A 124 -0.02 -9.62 26.15
C ASN A 124 -0.09 -8.22 26.78
N GLY A 125 -0.33 -8.16 28.10
CA GLY A 125 -0.47 -6.91 28.86
C GLY A 125 0.78 -6.01 28.83
N ALA A 126 1.99 -6.60 28.77
CA ALA A 126 3.25 -5.83 28.76
C ALA A 126 3.44 -4.98 27.50
N GLN A 127 2.75 -5.31 26.40
CA GLN A 127 2.85 -4.60 25.12
C GLN A 127 1.86 -3.44 24.97
N LEU A 128 1.01 -3.17 25.96
CA LEU A 128 -0.02 -2.13 25.85
C LEU A 128 0.59 -0.77 25.49
N ARG A 129 1.61 -0.33 26.23
CA ARG A 129 2.25 0.98 26.00
C ARG A 129 2.83 1.10 24.59
N THR A 130 3.51 0.06 24.11
CA THR A 130 4.10 0.03 22.77
C THR A 130 3.04 0.10 21.68
N THR A 131 1.94 -0.64 21.86
CA THR A 131 0.82 -0.64 20.92
C THR A 131 0.14 0.73 20.87
N MET A 132 -0.08 1.37 22.04
CA MET A 132 -0.67 2.71 22.11
C MET A 132 0.24 3.76 21.51
N ALA A 133 1.54 3.79 21.87
CA ALA A 133 2.47 4.76 21.31
C ALA A 133 2.59 4.66 19.78
N PHE A 134 2.56 3.43 19.24
CA PHE A 134 2.58 3.25 17.79
C PHE A 134 1.27 3.70 17.15
N TYR A 135 0.12 3.43 17.77
CA TYR A 135 -1.17 3.95 17.32
C TYR A 135 -1.19 5.49 17.29
N ASP A 136 -0.74 6.13 18.37
CA ASP A 136 -0.71 7.59 18.47
C ASP A 136 0.22 8.20 17.41
N TRP A 137 1.37 7.57 17.14
CA TRP A 137 2.27 8.00 16.07
C TRP A 137 1.62 7.86 14.69
N ILE A 138 0.88 6.77 14.42
CA ILE A 138 0.13 6.59 13.17
C ILE A 138 -0.93 7.69 13.05
N LYS A 139 -1.74 7.89 14.10
CA LYS A 139 -2.79 8.93 14.14
C LYS A 139 -2.20 10.32 13.87
N GLU A 140 -1.11 10.67 14.55
CA GLU A 140 -0.44 11.95 14.35
C GLU A 140 0.12 12.11 12.93
N SER A 141 0.60 11.03 12.33
CA SER A 141 1.08 11.03 10.96
C SER A 141 -0.04 11.36 9.96
N PHE A 142 -1.26 10.84 10.16
CA PHE A 142 -2.43 11.18 9.36
C PHE A 142 -2.90 12.61 9.65
N TYR A 143 -2.99 13.00 10.91
CA TYR A 143 -3.42 14.34 11.29
C TYR A 143 -2.52 15.44 10.72
N LYS A 144 -1.21 15.21 10.68
CA LYS A 144 -0.21 16.13 10.11
C LYS A 144 0.00 15.96 8.61
N ASN A 145 -0.77 15.10 7.95
CA ASN A 145 -0.59 14.74 6.54
C ASN A 145 0.88 14.46 6.20
N LYS A 146 1.54 13.58 7.01
CA LYS A 146 2.95 13.22 6.82
C LYS A 146 3.16 12.65 5.41
N PRO A 147 4.18 13.11 4.65
CA PRO A 147 4.53 12.52 3.37
C PRO A 147 4.73 11.01 3.48
N TYR A 148 4.15 10.27 2.55
CA TYR A 148 4.09 8.80 2.63
C TYR A 148 5.47 8.15 2.64
N ASP A 149 6.40 8.67 1.87
CA ASP A 149 7.79 8.21 1.87
C ASP A 149 8.47 8.38 3.23
N LYS A 150 8.19 9.49 3.94
CA LYS A 150 8.67 9.71 5.31
C LYS A 150 8.02 8.76 6.29
N PHE A 151 6.69 8.53 6.15
CA PHE A 151 5.96 7.57 6.96
C PHE A 151 6.56 6.16 6.84
N VAL A 152 6.81 5.69 5.62
CA VAL A 152 7.39 4.37 5.37
C VAL A 152 8.84 4.29 5.84
N ARG A 153 9.63 5.35 5.64
CA ARG A 153 11.02 5.42 6.12
C ARG A 153 11.11 5.31 7.64
N GLU A 154 10.26 6.03 8.35
CA GLU A 154 10.24 5.99 9.82
C GLU A 154 9.82 4.61 10.35
N ILE A 155 9.06 3.81 9.58
CA ILE A 155 8.73 2.43 9.94
C ILE A 155 9.89 1.48 9.62
N LEU A 156 10.33 1.44 8.36
CA LEU A 156 11.30 0.44 7.90
C LEU A 156 12.70 0.67 8.47
N ALA A 157 13.09 1.93 8.65
CA ALA A 157 14.38 2.30 9.23
C ALA A 157 14.29 2.73 10.71
N ALA A 158 13.19 2.38 11.40
CA ALA A 158 13.02 2.71 12.81
C ALA A 158 14.22 2.25 13.65
N SER A 159 14.70 3.13 14.53
CA SER A 159 15.83 2.89 15.41
C SER A 159 15.62 3.60 16.74
N GLY A 160 16.10 3.02 17.83
CA GLY A 160 15.86 3.49 19.19
C GLY A 160 14.86 2.64 19.96
N ASP A 161 14.42 3.14 21.10
CA ASP A 161 13.34 2.56 21.88
C ASP A 161 11.97 3.12 21.46
N MET A 162 10.92 2.64 22.08
CA MET A 162 9.54 3.07 21.83
C MET A 162 9.32 4.58 22.06
N LYS A 163 10.08 5.23 22.98
CA LYS A 163 9.93 6.65 23.26
C LYS A 163 10.56 7.52 22.18
N GLN A 164 11.69 7.06 21.65
CA GLN A 164 12.43 7.74 20.60
C GLN A 164 11.79 7.48 19.22
N SER A 165 11.31 6.25 18.99
CA SER A 165 10.80 5.81 17.71
C SER A 165 9.65 4.80 17.89
N PRO A 166 8.41 5.26 18.09
CA PRO A 166 7.24 4.38 18.23
C PRO A 166 7.09 3.33 17.11
N PRO A 167 7.48 3.60 15.84
CA PRO A 167 7.46 2.59 14.76
C PRO A 167 8.33 1.35 15.02
N THR A 168 9.26 1.36 15.99
CA THR A 168 9.98 0.15 16.40
C THR A 168 9.05 -0.97 16.86
N ALA A 169 7.81 -0.64 17.23
CA ALA A 169 6.77 -1.62 17.54
C ALA A 169 6.46 -2.59 16.38
N TRP A 170 6.61 -2.15 15.12
CA TRP A 170 6.43 -3.02 13.94
C TRP A 170 7.39 -4.21 13.99
N PHE A 171 8.64 -4.02 14.39
CA PHE A 171 9.65 -5.09 14.48
C PHE A 171 9.34 -6.17 15.52
N LYS A 172 8.40 -5.95 16.43
CA LYS A 172 7.93 -6.99 17.36
C LYS A 172 7.08 -8.03 16.67
N GLN A 173 6.25 -7.59 15.73
CA GLN A 173 5.36 -8.48 14.97
C GLN A 173 6.11 -9.20 13.86
N VAL A 174 7.04 -8.49 13.20
CA VAL A 174 7.92 -9.03 12.16
C VAL A 174 9.33 -9.20 12.75
N ASN A 175 9.52 -10.23 13.56
CA ASN A 175 10.70 -10.37 14.41
C ASN A 175 11.92 -11.04 13.74
N THR A 176 11.78 -11.52 12.49
CA THR A 176 12.87 -12.10 11.69
C THR A 176 13.15 -11.28 10.44
N GLN A 177 14.35 -11.34 9.89
CA GLN A 177 14.72 -10.70 8.62
C GLN A 177 13.75 -11.09 7.49
N GLN A 178 13.39 -12.37 7.44
CA GLN A 178 12.42 -12.89 6.47
C GLN A 178 11.07 -12.22 6.62
N ALA A 179 10.50 -12.21 7.83
CA ALA A 179 9.20 -11.60 8.10
C ALA A 179 9.20 -10.10 7.82
N GLN A 180 10.29 -9.38 8.14
CA GLN A 180 10.46 -7.96 7.85
C GLN A 180 10.43 -7.69 6.35
N MET A 181 11.16 -8.48 5.58
CA MET A 181 11.21 -8.34 4.13
C MET A 181 9.87 -8.69 3.48
N GLU A 182 9.27 -9.80 3.85
CA GLU A 182 8.00 -10.26 3.29
C GLU A 182 6.85 -9.30 3.59
N ASP A 183 6.78 -8.80 4.83
CA ASP A 183 5.76 -7.83 5.23
C ASP A 183 5.97 -6.47 4.54
N ALA A 184 7.21 -5.96 4.48
CA ALA A 184 7.55 -4.72 3.79
C ALA A 184 7.21 -4.80 2.29
N SER A 185 7.55 -5.91 1.63
CA SER A 185 7.23 -6.17 0.24
C SER A 185 5.72 -6.18 -0.02
N GLN A 186 4.97 -6.88 0.81
CA GLN A 186 3.52 -7.02 0.66
C GLN A 186 2.80 -5.71 0.98
N LEU A 187 3.21 -5.00 2.05
CA LEU A 187 2.57 -3.76 2.48
C LEU A 187 2.83 -2.59 1.54
N PHE A 188 4.10 -2.40 1.15
CA PHE A 188 4.53 -1.17 0.48
C PHE A 188 4.78 -1.34 -1.01
N LEU A 189 4.95 -2.57 -1.49
CA LEU A 189 5.13 -2.86 -2.92
C LEU A 189 4.02 -3.76 -3.50
N GLY A 190 3.07 -4.20 -2.65
CA GLY A 190 1.98 -5.06 -3.08
C GLY A 190 2.45 -6.39 -3.67
N THR A 191 3.64 -6.85 -3.32
CA THR A 191 4.26 -8.03 -3.91
C THR A 191 4.45 -9.13 -2.86
N ARG A 192 3.89 -10.31 -3.12
CA ARG A 192 4.00 -11.48 -2.25
C ARG A 192 5.21 -12.30 -2.68
N LEU A 193 6.29 -12.26 -1.90
CA LEU A 193 7.56 -12.90 -2.25
C LEU A 193 7.76 -14.30 -1.63
N GLN A 194 6.87 -14.77 -0.78
CA GLN A 194 7.05 -16.01 0.01
C GLN A 194 7.42 -17.22 -0.85
N CYS A 195 6.79 -17.38 -2.02
CA CYS A 195 7.09 -18.51 -2.91
C CYS A 195 8.52 -18.49 -3.45
N ALA A 196 9.11 -17.29 -3.61
CA ALA A 196 10.46 -17.14 -4.12
C ALA A 196 11.55 -17.57 -3.12
N GLN A 197 11.20 -17.90 -1.88
CA GLN A 197 12.13 -18.42 -0.88
C GLN A 197 12.75 -19.77 -1.29
N CYS A 198 11.95 -20.67 -1.85
CA CYS A 198 12.37 -22.06 -2.14
C CYS A 198 12.66 -22.29 -3.62
N HIS A 199 11.96 -21.61 -4.51
CA HIS A 199 12.09 -21.74 -5.96
C HIS A 199 11.81 -20.40 -6.65
N HIS A 200 12.02 -20.30 -7.96
CA HIS A 200 11.56 -19.15 -8.71
C HIS A 200 10.04 -18.99 -8.54
N HIS A 201 9.57 -17.76 -8.36
CA HIS A 201 8.14 -17.50 -8.12
C HIS A 201 7.30 -18.07 -9.28
N PRO A 202 6.29 -18.91 -9.01
CA PRO A 202 5.60 -19.65 -10.09
C PRO A 202 4.76 -18.77 -11.00
N TYR A 203 4.37 -17.57 -10.56
CA TYR A 203 3.48 -16.67 -11.28
C TYR A 203 4.09 -15.29 -11.50
N GLU A 204 5.38 -15.10 -11.15
CA GLU A 204 6.09 -13.84 -11.21
C GLU A 204 7.51 -14.01 -11.74
N LYS A 205 8.11 -12.89 -12.14
CA LYS A 205 9.49 -12.82 -12.65
C LYS A 205 10.56 -12.91 -11.55
N TRP A 206 10.15 -12.87 -10.28
CA TRP A 206 11.09 -12.81 -9.16
C TRP A 206 11.77 -14.15 -8.93
N SER A 207 13.09 -14.13 -8.93
CA SER A 207 13.92 -15.29 -8.66
C SER A 207 14.15 -15.46 -7.16
N GLN A 208 14.64 -16.65 -6.80
CA GLN A 208 15.12 -16.89 -5.44
C GLN A 208 16.28 -15.93 -5.07
N SER A 209 17.13 -15.57 -6.03
CA SER A 209 18.18 -14.57 -5.81
C SER A 209 17.61 -13.21 -5.46
N ASP A 210 16.54 -12.75 -6.12
CA ASP A 210 15.88 -11.49 -5.80
C ASP A 210 15.31 -11.51 -4.38
N TYR A 211 14.72 -12.63 -3.95
CA TYR A 211 14.23 -12.82 -2.60
C TYR A 211 15.33 -12.60 -1.54
N TYR A 212 16.48 -13.30 -1.67
CA TYR A 212 17.56 -13.17 -0.70
C TYR A 212 18.26 -11.82 -0.75
N ARG A 213 18.45 -11.25 -1.94
CA ARG A 213 19.01 -9.90 -2.08
C ARG A 213 18.13 -8.85 -1.43
N PHE A 214 16.81 -8.94 -1.62
CA PHE A 214 15.86 -8.03 -0.99
C PHE A 214 15.83 -8.22 0.54
N MET A 215 15.90 -9.46 1.04
CA MET A 215 16.01 -9.75 2.46
C MET A 215 17.29 -9.17 3.09
N ALA A 216 18.36 -9.02 2.33
CA ALA A 216 19.64 -8.54 2.84
C ALA A 216 19.60 -7.08 3.34
N PHE A 217 18.61 -6.27 2.94
CA PHE A 217 18.36 -4.95 3.53
C PHE A 217 18.09 -4.99 5.04
N PHE A 218 17.53 -6.07 5.53
CA PHE A 218 17.21 -6.26 6.95
C PHE A 218 18.28 -7.06 7.72
N SER A 219 19.38 -7.43 7.08
CA SER A 219 20.42 -8.29 7.67
C SER A 219 21.15 -7.67 8.87
N ARG A 220 21.12 -6.36 8.98
CA ARG A 220 21.82 -5.61 10.03
C ARG A 220 20.89 -5.06 11.12
N VAL A 221 19.63 -5.50 11.17
CA VAL A 221 18.70 -5.14 12.25
C VAL A 221 19.11 -5.86 13.53
N GLY A 222 19.43 -5.07 14.55
CA GLY A 222 19.70 -5.53 15.91
C GLY A 222 18.52 -5.27 16.83
N LYS A 223 18.36 -6.08 17.86
CA LYS A 223 17.38 -5.91 18.93
C LYS A 223 18.07 -6.11 20.28
N ALA A 224 17.68 -5.32 21.26
CA ALA A 224 18.07 -5.47 22.64
C ALA A 224 16.89 -5.13 23.56
N ASN A 225 16.94 -5.64 24.79
CA ASN A 225 15.95 -5.28 25.81
C ASN A 225 16.14 -3.79 26.20
N ALA A 226 15.07 -3.02 26.19
CA ALA A 226 15.08 -1.59 26.57
C ALA A 226 14.98 -1.38 28.11
N GLY A 227 15.13 -2.43 28.91
CA GLY A 227 15.09 -2.38 30.37
C GLY A 227 13.67 -2.40 30.96
N ARG A 228 12.63 -2.50 30.15
CA ARG A 228 11.24 -2.62 30.60
C ARG A 228 10.55 -3.81 29.92
N PRO A 229 9.70 -4.57 30.64
CA PRO A 229 8.94 -5.67 30.08
C PRO A 229 8.14 -5.24 28.85
N GLY A 230 8.30 -5.99 27.75
CA GLY A 230 7.59 -5.72 26.50
C GLY A 230 8.12 -4.55 25.66
N GLU A 231 9.19 -3.90 26.08
CA GLU A 231 9.86 -2.83 25.32
C GLU A 231 11.22 -3.35 24.79
N ASP A 232 11.41 -3.27 23.49
CA ASP A 232 12.67 -3.58 22.81
C ASP A 232 13.28 -2.31 22.22
N MET A 233 14.57 -2.26 22.16
CA MET A 233 15.33 -1.29 21.38
C MET A 233 15.68 -1.94 20.04
N VAL A 234 15.43 -1.24 18.95
CA VAL A 234 15.83 -1.64 17.60
C VAL A 234 16.98 -0.74 17.17
N PHE A 235 17.99 -1.32 16.53
CA PHE A 235 19.17 -0.55 16.08
C PHE A 235 19.82 -1.19 14.86
N HIS A 236 20.57 -0.40 14.13
CA HIS A 236 21.47 -0.88 13.09
C HIS A 236 22.77 -1.43 13.72
N ARG A 237 23.14 -2.65 13.35
CA ARG A 237 24.44 -3.25 13.69
C ARG A 237 25.43 -2.95 12.57
N ALA A 238 26.51 -2.22 12.85
CA ALA A 238 27.57 -2.01 11.87
C ALA A 238 28.09 -3.33 11.28
N GLY A 239 28.51 -3.31 10.03
CA GLY A 239 29.05 -4.45 9.30
C GLY A 239 28.42 -4.65 7.93
N ILE A 240 29.00 -5.53 7.14
CA ILE A 240 28.58 -5.80 5.76
C ILE A 240 27.15 -6.37 5.74
N ALA A 241 26.27 -5.70 5.02
CA ALA A 241 24.92 -6.16 4.79
C ALA A 241 24.91 -7.29 3.76
N GLN A 242 24.59 -8.51 4.20
CA GLN A 242 24.52 -9.70 3.34
C GLN A 242 23.71 -10.81 4.02
N VAL A 243 23.19 -11.71 3.20
CA VAL A 243 22.57 -12.98 3.66
C VAL A 243 23.05 -14.12 2.77
N THR A 244 23.02 -15.34 3.30
CA THR A 244 23.36 -16.54 2.50
C THR A 244 22.14 -17.02 1.72
N ASN A 245 22.26 -17.09 0.41
CA ASN A 245 21.27 -17.73 -0.44
C ASN A 245 21.32 -19.25 -0.21
N LYS A 246 20.25 -19.82 0.32
CA LYS A 246 20.18 -21.23 0.72
C LYS A 246 20.36 -22.24 -0.42
N LYS A 247 20.07 -21.85 -1.67
CA LYS A 247 20.23 -22.73 -2.83
C LYS A 247 21.66 -22.79 -3.34
N THR A 248 22.30 -21.62 -3.40
CA THR A 248 23.66 -21.51 -3.93
C THR A 248 24.73 -21.59 -2.87
N ASN A 249 24.35 -21.50 -1.61
CA ASN A 249 25.20 -21.39 -0.44
C ASN A 249 26.21 -20.23 -0.50
N LYS A 250 25.90 -19.18 -1.29
CA LYS A 250 26.75 -18.01 -1.48
C LYS A 250 26.14 -16.80 -0.77
N PRO A 251 26.97 -15.90 -0.23
CA PRO A 251 26.50 -14.62 0.29
C PRO A 251 26.00 -13.74 -0.87
N VAL A 252 24.91 -13.02 -0.64
CA VAL A 252 24.35 -12.02 -1.55
C VAL A 252 24.15 -10.69 -0.80
N LYS A 253 24.40 -9.59 -1.48
CA LYS A 253 24.26 -8.22 -0.98
C LYS A 253 22.85 -7.67 -1.23
N PRO A 254 22.44 -6.58 -0.54
CA PRO A 254 21.17 -5.93 -0.78
C PRO A 254 20.98 -5.51 -2.24
N ALA A 255 19.81 -5.79 -2.78
CA ALA A 255 19.36 -5.24 -4.06
C ALA A 255 17.84 -5.07 -4.04
N GLY A 256 17.35 -4.02 -4.67
CA GLY A 256 15.94 -3.88 -4.99
C GLY A 256 15.47 -4.98 -5.95
N LEU A 257 14.17 -5.24 -6.02
CA LEU A 257 13.61 -6.27 -6.89
C LEU A 257 13.94 -5.99 -8.36
N GLY A 258 14.65 -6.91 -9.01
CA GLY A 258 15.11 -6.75 -10.37
C GLY A 258 16.31 -5.80 -10.57
N SER A 259 16.88 -5.25 -9.50
CA SER A 259 18.02 -4.35 -9.54
C SER A 259 19.35 -5.07 -9.29
N LYS A 260 20.46 -4.36 -9.54
CA LYS A 260 21.81 -4.84 -9.21
C LYS A 260 22.08 -4.72 -7.73
N GLU A 261 23.01 -5.54 -7.24
CA GLU A 261 23.48 -5.47 -5.85
C GLU A 261 24.09 -4.10 -5.54
N LEU A 262 23.78 -3.59 -4.36
CA LEU A 262 24.31 -2.34 -3.84
C LEU A 262 25.59 -2.60 -3.04
N VAL A 263 26.55 -1.69 -3.19
CA VAL A 263 27.71 -1.62 -2.29
C VAL A 263 27.38 -0.61 -1.20
N ILE A 264 27.18 -1.12 0.01
CA ILE A 264 26.75 -0.33 1.17
C ILE A 264 27.91 -0.32 2.17
N SER A 265 28.25 0.86 2.69
CA SER A 265 29.26 0.99 3.74
C SER A 265 28.86 0.22 5.00
N ALA A 266 29.82 -0.30 5.72
CA ALA A 266 29.58 -1.07 6.94
C ALA A 266 28.93 -0.25 8.07
N VAL A 267 28.99 1.08 7.99
CA VAL A 267 28.38 2.00 8.96
C VAL A 267 27.00 2.50 8.55
N ASP A 268 26.63 2.36 7.27
CA ASP A 268 25.36 2.83 6.75
C ASP A 268 24.25 1.81 6.99
N ASP A 269 23.07 2.30 7.38
CA ASP A 269 21.89 1.45 7.56
C ASP A 269 21.23 1.13 6.21
N PRO A 270 21.26 -0.14 5.77
CA PRO A 270 20.71 -0.54 4.47
C PRO A 270 19.23 -0.22 4.29
N ARG A 271 18.47 -0.10 5.36
CA ARG A 271 17.03 0.15 5.32
C ARG A 271 16.68 1.54 4.74
N HIS A 272 17.56 2.52 4.92
CA HIS A 272 17.38 3.84 4.27
C HIS A 272 17.47 3.72 2.75
N LEU A 273 18.46 2.97 2.25
CA LEU A 273 18.64 2.74 0.82
C LEU A 273 17.49 1.89 0.22
N LEU A 274 16.88 1.03 1.01
CA LEU A 274 15.65 0.33 0.59
C LEU A 274 14.53 1.33 0.27
N VAL A 275 14.29 2.30 1.16
CA VAL A 275 13.24 3.31 0.95
C VAL A 275 13.61 4.26 -0.20
N ASP A 276 14.88 4.60 -0.36
CA ASP A 276 15.34 5.39 -1.52
C ASP A 276 15.06 4.65 -2.83
N TRP A 277 15.37 3.35 -2.90
CA TRP A 277 15.03 2.51 -4.05
C TRP A 277 13.51 2.41 -4.28
N MET A 278 12.69 2.34 -3.22
CA MET A 278 11.22 2.30 -3.35
C MET A 278 10.66 3.53 -4.07
N LYS A 279 11.36 4.66 -3.99
CA LYS A 279 10.97 5.96 -4.58
C LYS A 279 11.50 6.18 -6.00
N THR A 280 12.30 5.25 -6.54
CA THR A 280 12.86 5.44 -7.88
C THR A 280 11.78 5.28 -8.95
N ASP A 281 11.93 6.02 -10.07
CA ASP A 281 11.03 5.94 -11.23
C ASP A 281 10.95 4.53 -11.83
N GLU A 282 11.98 3.72 -11.64
CA GLU A 282 12.02 2.31 -12.04
C GLU A 282 11.08 1.44 -11.20
N ASN A 283 10.81 1.85 -9.96
CA ASN A 283 9.97 1.12 -9.03
C ASN A 283 8.61 1.80 -8.81
N ARG A 284 7.72 1.65 -9.78
CA ARG A 284 6.36 2.20 -9.70
C ARG A 284 5.42 1.42 -8.76
N LEU A 285 5.89 0.34 -8.12
CA LEU A 285 5.04 -0.47 -7.23
C LEU A 285 4.70 0.27 -5.94
N PHE A 286 5.59 1.14 -5.46
CA PHE A 286 5.41 1.88 -4.22
C PHE A 286 4.17 2.79 -4.25
N SER A 287 4.10 3.69 -5.22
CA SER A 287 2.96 4.57 -5.44
C SER A 287 1.71 3.81 -5.88
N LYS A 288 1.84 2.85 -6.80
CA LYS A 288 0.73 2.02 -7.27
C LYS A 288 0.07 1.22 -6.16
N THR A 289 0.83 0.67 -5.23
CA THR A 289 0.28 -0.10 -4.10
C THR A 289 -0.57 0.78 -3.21
N LEU A 290 -0.10 1.99 -2.89
CA LEU A 290 -0.87 2.92 -2.07
C LEU A 290 -2.16 3.35 -2.76
N VAL A 291 -2.07 3.86 -3.98
CA VAL A 291 -3.26 4.35 -4.69
C VAL A 291 -4.28 3.24 -4.96
N ASN A 292 -3.81 2.02 -5.23
CA ASN A 292 -4.69 0.85 -5.39
C ASN A 292 -5.40 0.47 -4.08
N ARG A 293 -4.72 0.58 -2.94
CA ARG A 293 -5.30 0.33 -1.62
C ARG A 293 -6.40 1.33 -1.29
N TYR A 294 -6.17 2.63 -1.57
CA TYR A 294 -7.18 3.66 -1.41
C TYR A 294 -8.32 3.51 -2.43
N TRP A 295 -8.01 3.11 -3.66
CA TRP A 295 -9.03 2.79 -4.65
C TRP A 295 -9.96 1.68 -4.13
N LYS A 296 -9.40 0.59 -3.59
CA LYS A 296 -10.20 -0.47 -2.98
C LYS A 296 -11.04 0.04 -1.80
N HIS A 297 -10.48 0.93 -0.99
CA HIS A 297 -11.19 1.51 0.14
C HIS A 297 -12.45 2.27 -0.29
N PHE A 298 -12.35 3.10 -1.33
CA PHE A 298 -13.48 3.92 -1.80
C PHE A 298 -14.46 3.16 -2.70
N PHE A 299 -13.99 2.16 -3.44
CA PHE A 299 -14.80 1.46 -4.46
C PHE A 299 -15.05 -0.02 -4.15
N GLY A 300 -14.57 -0.51 -3.00
CA GLY A 300 -14.79 -1.89 -2.53
C GLY A 300 -13.91 -2.93 -3.21
N ARG A 301 -13.35 -2.65 -4.40
CA ARG A 301 -12.45 -3.54 -5.14
C ARG A 301 -11.27 -2.75 -5.71
N GLY A 302 -10.06 -3.31 -5.60
CA GLY A 302 -8.86 -2.71 -6.18
C GLY A 302 -8.85 -2.74 -7.70
N LEU A 303 -8.08 -1.84 -8.31
CA LEU A 303 -7.74 -1.94 -9.75
C LEU A 303 -6.89 -3.20 -9.99
N VAL A 304 -6.05 -3.56 -9.05
CA VAL A 304 -5.47 -4.89 -8.85
C VAL A 304 -6.13 -5.47 -7.60
N ASP A 305 -6.68 -6.68 -7.68
CA ASP A 305 -7.36 -7.32 -6.56
C ASP A 305 -6.96 -8.81 -6.47
N PRO A 306 -6.47 -9.30 -5.31
CA PRO A 306 -6.25 -8.55 -4.05
C PRO A 306 -5.26 -7.38 -4.18
N GLU A 307 -5.42 -6.35 -3.33
CA GLU A 307 -4.67 -5.09 -3.43
C GLU A 307 -3.17 -5.21 -3.16
N ASP A 308 -2.74 -6.33 -2.61
CA ASP A 308 -1.37 -6.67 -2.24
C ASP A 308 -0.78 -7.79 -3.12
N ASP A 309 -1.33 -7.99 -4.31
CA ASP A 309 -0.95 -9.08 -5.23
C ASP A 309 -0.67 -8.55 -6.65
N PHE A 310 0.27 -7.61 -6.73
CA PHE A 310 0.77 -7.09 -8.00
C PHE A 310 1.68 -8.11 -8.67
N ARG A 311 1.20 -8.74 -9.73
CA ARG A 311 1.97 -9.69 -10.53
C ARG A 311 1.52 -9.66 -11.98
N SER A 312 2.38 -10.12 -12.89
CA SER A 312 2.09 -10.15 -14.32
C SER A 312 0.83 -10.97 -14.65
N THR A 313 0.54 -12.00 -13.85
CA THR A 313 -0.63 -12.86 -14.00
C THR A 313 -1.90 -12.33 -13.32
N ASN A 314 -1.81 -11.21 -12.61
CA ASN A 314 -2.94 -10.50 -12.01
C ASN A 314 -2.93 -9.02 -12.47
N PRO A 315 -3.20 -8.75 -13.76
CA PRO A 315 -3.09 -7.40 -14.30
C PRO A 315 -4.21 -6.48 -13.78
N ALA A 316 -3.87 -5.20 -13.61
CA ALA A 316 -4.86 -4.19 -13.24
C ALA A 316 -6.02 -4.15 -14.25
N THR A 317 -7.25 -3.98 -13.76
CA THR A 317 -8.44 -3.82 -14.61
C THR A 317 -8.36 -2.55 -15.47
N HIS A 318 -7.73 -1.49 -14.93
CA HIS A 318 -7.52 -0.20 -15.62
C HIS A 318 -6.05 0.23 -15.49
N PRO A 319 -5.12 -0.38 -16.27
CA PRO A 319 -3.68 -0.11 -16.08
C PRO A 319 -3.29 1.34 -16.33
N LYS A 320 -3.92 2.03 -17.31
CA LYS A 320 -3.66 3.45 -17.59
C LYS A 320 -4.12 4.33 -16.44
N LEU A 321 -5.27 4.04 -15.84
CA LEU A 321 -5.77 4.77 -14.67
C LEU A 321 -4.86 4.55 -13.46
N LEU A 322 -4.43 3.31 -13.20
CA LEU A 322 -3.52 3.02 -12.10
C LEU A 322 -2.19 3.78 -12.24
N ASN A 323 -1.65 3.86 -13.46
CA ASN A 323 -0.46 4.67 -13.73
C ASN A 323 -0.72 6.16 -13.47
N ALA A 324 -1.81 6.71 -14.03
CA ALA A 324 -2.15 8.13 -13.85
C ALA A 324 -2.40 8.50 -12.39
N LEU A 325 -3.00 7.62 -11.60
CA LEU A 325 -3.17 7.81 -10.16
C LEU A 325 -1.83 7.80 -9.41
N ALA A 326 -0.92 6.89 -9.79
CA ALA A 326 0.42 6.85 -9.23
C ALA A 326 1.24 8.11 -9.58
N ASP A 327 1.17 8.55 -10.85
CA ASP A 327 1.81 9.80 -11.32
C ASP A 327 1.28 11.04 -10.59
N TYR A 328 -0.02 11.10 -10.33
CA TYR A 328 -0.66 12.20 -9.60
C TYR A 328 -0.29 12.21 -8.12
N PHE A 329 0.00 11.04 -7.55
CA PHE A 329 0.38 10.89 -6.15
C PHE A 329 1.85 11.26 -5.88
N GLU A 330 2.77 11.01 -6.81
CA GLU A 330 4.21 11.34 -6.71
C GLU A 330 4.45 12.85 -6.81
#